data_bea11d5a68916d4b647625bcb435c412
#
_entry.id   bea11d5a68916d4b647625bcb435c412
#
_cell.length_a   1.000
_cell.length_b   1.000
_cell.length_c   1.000
_cell.angle_alpha   90.00
_cell.angle_beta   90.00
_cell.angle_gamma   90.00
#
_symmetry.space_group_name_H-M   'P 1'
#
loop_
_entity.id
_entity.type
_entity.pdbx_description
1 polymer ?
#
loop_
_entity_poly.entity_id
_entity_poly.type
_entity_poly.pdbx_seq_one_letter_code
_entity_poly.pdbx_strand_id
1 'polypeptide(L)'
;MLMSPHFLYRSELGQLQKNGSYQLTAYEIASSLSYLFLGSLPDAQLFKAADNNQLATAEQRLTQAKRLLALPQSKAQLGQFVGQWLLSTNPYSLPNKDLAVYPNYSSKVKTAMSQEMINFFNYVAFDSSQSFAELFTADYVIANKTLADYYGLKGPIGANFEMTPVANNSRFGVLTLGAVLARYANSNESHPFKRGGFLHKRLLCHDLPLPANMGFIVAPKPDPNATTKERFNIHSASNTSCYNCHQFLDDPGFGFEHYDGAGQYRAKENGRAIETAGILRGLETFKADEAFNFNDLAELSNLLSTSPSAAQCVATQYYRFAQGRRENTDNICSMKSYLKTYSKSGNNLQTMLQALVTSPSFILRR
;
A
#
# COMPACT_ATOMS: atom_id res chain seq x y z
N MET A 1 -6.21 -31.51 17.88
CA MET A 1 -7.10 -30.46 17.34
C MET A 1 -6.32 -29.40 16.58
N LEU A 2 -5.32 -28.71 17.15
CA LEU A 2 -4.54 -27.64 16.48
C LEU A 2 -3.74 -28.09 15.24
N MET A 3 -3.47 -29.38 15.07
CA MET A 3 -2.78 -29.98 13.92
C MET A 3 -3.75 -30.48 12.81
N SER A 4 -5.05 -30.35 13.02
CA SER A 4 -6.03 -30.80 12.03
C SER A 4 -6.01 -29.86 10.80
N PRO A 5 -6.01 -30.40 9.58
CA PRO A 5 -6.17 -29.58 8.37
C PRO A 5 -7.42 -28.70 8.38
N HIS A 6 -8.52 -29.15 8.95
CA HIS A 6 -9.75 -28.36 9.11
C HIS A 6 -9.62 -27.20 10.07
N PHE A 7 -8.63 -27.22 10.97
CA PHE A 7 -8.32 -26.09 11.85
C PHE A 7 -7.32 -25.13 11.18
N LEU A 8 -6.33 -25.67 10.46
CA LEU A 8 -5.23 -24.89 9.88
C LEU A 8 -5.61 -24.22 8.54
N TYR A 9 -6.53 -24.82 7.79
CA TYR A 9 -6.88 -24.39 6.45
C TYR A 9 -8.37 -24.13 6.29
N ARG A 10 -8.71 -23.11 5.53
CA ARG A 10 -10.08 -22.91 5.06
C ARG A 10 -10.35 -23.87 3.90
N SER A 11 -11.35 -24.72 4.04
CA SER A 11 -11.75 -25.64 2.98
C SER A 11 -12.47 -24.90 1.85
N GLU A 12 -12.05 -25.13 0.61
CA GLU A 12 -12.66 -24.60 -0.62
C GLU A 12 -12.73 -25.75 -1.66
N LEU A 13 -13.42 -26.82 -1.30
CA LEU A 13 -13.52 -28.05 -2.14
C LEU A 13 -14.52 -27.85 -3.28
N GLY A 14 -15.62 -27.16 -3.01
CA GLY A 14 -16.67 -26.91 -3.97
C GLY A 14 -17.36 -28.15 -4.50
N GLN A 15 -18.24 -27.96 -5.49
CA GLN A 15 -18.95 -29.02 -6.22
C GLN A 15 -18.53 -28.99 -7.67
N LEU A 16 -18.14 -30.15 -8.22
CA LEU A 16 -17.70 -30.30 -9.60
C LEU A 16 -18.83 -29.91 -10.58
N GLN A 17 -18.53 -29.01 -11.49
CA GLN A 17 -19.41 -28.54 -12.56
C GLN A 17 -19.13 -29.31 -13.88
N LYS A 18 -20.08 -29.28 -14.80
CA LYS A 18 -19.96 -29.94 -16.13
C LYS A 18 -18.76 -29.46 -16.95
N ASN A 19 -18.28 -28.27 -16.72
CA ASN A 19 -17.12 -27.65 -17.40
C ASN A 19 -15.77 -27.96 -16.72
N GLY A 20 -15.75 -28.84 -15.72
CA GLY A 20 -14.55 -29.22 -14.97
C GLY A 20 -14.12 -28.21 -13.88
N SER A 21 -14.85 -27.11 -13.67
CA SER A 21 -14.61 -26.21 -12.54
C SER A 21 -15.33 -26.71 -11.28
N TYR A 22 -14.91 -26.21 -10.11
CA TYR A 22 -15.56 -26.45 -8.84
C TYR A 22 -16.26 -25.18 -8.39
N GLN A 23 -17.56 -25.24 -8.14
CA GLN A 23 -18.34 -24.14 -7.59
C GLN A 23 -18.42 -24.28 -6.07
N LEU A 24 -18.01 -23.24 -5.35
CA LEU A 24 -18.08 -23.23 -3.89
C LEU A 24 -19.52 -23.41 -3.41
N THR A 25 -19.68 -24.16 -2.32
CA THR A 25 -20.95 -24.30 -1.60
C THR A 25 -21.33 -22.97 -0.92
N ALA A 26 -22.59 -22.82 -0.53
CA ALA A 26 -23.04 -21.63 0.18
C ALA A 26 -22.25 -21.34 1.46
N TYR A 27 -21.85 -22.37 2.22
CA TYR A 27 -21.02 -22.22 3.42
C TYR A 27 -19.58 -21.83 3.12
N GLU A 28 -18.99 -22.35 2.04
CA GLU A 28 -17.66 -21.93 1.60
C GLU A 28 -17.65 -20.48 1.09
N ILE A 29 -18.73 -20.05 0.42
CA ILE A 29 -18.93 -18.64 0.03
C ILE A 29 -19.06 -17.74 1.27
N ALA A 30 -19.86 -18.16 2.26
CA ALA A 30 -19.99 -17.43 3.54
C ALA A 30 -18.63 -17.28 4.24
N SER A 31 -17.86 -18.37 4.31
CA SER A 31 -16.51 -18.36 4.86
C SER A 31 -15.59 -17.40 4.08
N SER A 32 -15.61 -17.46 2.74
CA SER A 32 -14.80 -16.59 1.89
C SER A 32 -15.12 -15.10 2.10
N LEU A 33 -16.40 -14.74 2.20
CA LEU A 33 -16.84 -13.37 2.51
C LEU A 33 -16.36 -12.92 3.88
N SER A 34 -16.54 -13.77 4.91
CA SER A 34 -16.19 -13.41 6.28
C SER A 34 -14.68 -13.23 6.45
N TYR A 35 -13.87 -14.18 5.97
CA TYR A 35 -12.41 -14.05 6.06
C TYR A 35 -11.87 -12.89 5.24
N LEU A 36 -12.47 -12.58 4.07
CA LEU A 36 -12.05 -11.42 3.28
C LEU A 36 -12.28 -10.10 4.02
N PHE A 37 -13.44 -9.91 4.62
CA PHE A 37 -13.83 -8.63 5.20
C PHE A 37 -13.61 -8.52 6.71
N LEU A 38 -13.66 -9.63 7.45
CA LEU A 38 -13.55 -9.62 8.91
C LEU A 38 -12.33 -10.37 9.45
N GLY A 39 -11.64 -11.19 8.61
CA GLY A 39 -10.53 -12.04 9.07
C GLY A 39 -10.96 -13.10 10.08
N SER A 40 -12.23 -13.48 10.12
CA SER A 40 -12.83 -14.35 11.12
C SER A 40 -13.87 -15.29 10.52
N LEU A 41 -14.39 -16.20 11.33
CA LEU A 41 -15.51 -17.09 10.99
C LEU A 41 -16.78 -16.29 10.63
N PRO A 42 -17.69 -16.87 9.78
CA PRO A 42 -18.97 -16.26 9.47
C PRO A 42 -19.81 -15.97 10.72
N ASP A 43 -20.47 -14.84 10.74
CA ASP A 43 -21.48 -14.52 11.75
C ASP A 43 -22.80 -15.26 11.51
N ALA A 44 -23.71 -15.22 12.49
CA ALA A 44 -24.99 -15.90 12.40
C ALA A 44 -25.83 -15.47 11.19
N GLN A 45 -25.69 -14.22 10.73
CA GLN A 45 -26.42 -13.72 9.55
C GLN A 45 -25.85 -14.30 8.25
N LEU A 46 -24.53 -14.48 8.14
CA LEU A 46 -23.92 -15.17 6.99
C LEU A 46 -24.29 -16.66 6.98
N PHE A 47 -24.29 -17.34 8.13
CA PHE A 47 -24.77 -18.72 8.21
C PHE A 47 -26.22 -18.83 7.75
N LYS A 48 -27.11 -17.99 8.25
CA LYS A 48 -28.52 -17.95 7.81
C LYS A 48 -28.67 -17.68 6.31
N ALA A 49 -27.82 -16.80 5.73
CA ALA A 49 -27.83 -16.56 4.30
C ALA A 49 -27.37 -17.81 3.50
N ALA A 50 -26.39 -18.57 4.03
CA ALA A 50 -25.96 -19.83 3.44
C ALA A 50 -27.05 -20.90 3.52
N ASP A 51 -27.72 -21.07 4.68
CA ASP A 51 -28.82 -22.02 4.87
C ASP A 51 -29.97 -21.80 3.86
N ASN A 52 -30.23 -20.53 3.53
CA ASN A 52 -31.30 -20.12 2.63
C ASN A 52 -30.83 -19.96 1.16
N ASN A 53 -29.63 -20.40 0.78
CA ASN A 53 -29.02 -20.19 -0.54
C ASN A 53 -29.02 -18.73 -1.02
N GLN A 54 -28.90 -17.77 -0.09
CA GLN A 54 -28.88 -16.33 -0.37
C GLN A 54 -27.46 -15.78 -0.61
N LEU A 55 -26.56 -16.58 -1.19
CA LEU A 55 -25.19 -16.20 -1.57
C LEU A 55 -24.87 -16.59 -3.02
N ALA A 56 -25.84 -17.15 -3.75
CA ALA A 56 -25.63 -17.68 -5.09
C ALA A 56 -25.44 -16.57 -6.15
N THR A 57 -26.20 -15.48 -6.07
CA THR A 57 -26.10 -14.38 -7.05
C THR A 57 -25.08 -13.33 -6.66
N ALA A 58 -24.62 -12.54 -7.64
CA ALA A 58 -23.70 -11.43 -7.41
C ALA A 58 -24.31 -10.37 -6.48
N GLU A 59 -25.62 -10.05 -6.63
CA GLU A 59 -26.33 -9.08 -5.81
C GLU A 59 -26.46 -9.53 -4.37
N GLN A 60 -26.72 -10.82 -4.13
CA GLN A 60 -26.78 -11.39 -2.79
C GLN A 60 -25.44 -11.27 -2.08
N ARG A 61 -24.34 -11.61 -2.76
CA ARG A 61 -22.98 -11.48 -2.21
C ARG A 61 -22.61 -10.01 -1.99
N LEU A 62 -22.97 -9.11 -2.91
CA LEU A 62 -22.75 -7.67 -2.75
C LEU A 62 -23.50 -7.11 -1.52
N THR A 63 -24.72 -7.55 -1.28
CA THR A 63 -25.50 -7.16 -0.10
C THR A 63 -24.79 -7.55 1.19
N GLN A 64 -24.27 -8.78 1.27
CA GLN A 64 -23.50 -9.21 2.43
C GLN A 64 -22.16 -8.48 2.53
N ALA A 65 -21.45 -8.25 1.43
CA ALA A 65 -20.21 -7.49 1.42
C ALA A 65 -20.38 -6.06 1.98
N LYS A 66 -21.42 -5.35 1.55
CA LYS A 66 -21.76 -4.01 2.08
C LYS A 66 -22.02 -4.04 3.59
N ARG A 67 -22.79 -5.03 4.04
CA ARG A 67 -23.06 -5.22 5.47
C ARG A 67 -21.79 -5.49 6.26
N LEU A 68 -20.93 -6.40 5.78
CA LEU A 68 -19.68 -6.76 6.48
C LEU A 68 -18.70 -5.58 6.53
N LEU A 69 -18.59 -4.82 5.43
CA LEU A 69 -17.74 -3.62 5.37
C LEU A 69 -18.20 -2.52 6.34
N ALA A 70 -19.47 -2.47 6.70
CA ALA A 70 -19.98 -1.55 7.71
C ALA A 70 -19.66 -1.94 9.16
N LEU A 71 -19.14 -3.16 9.39
CA LEU A 71 -18.77 -3.61 10.73
C LEU A 71 -17.40 -3.06 11.14
N PRO A 72 -17.18 -2.69 12.42
CA PRO A 72 -15.88 -2.18 12.88
C PRO A 72 -14.69 -3.12 12.61
N GLN A 73 -14.93 -4.44 12.65
CA GLN A 73 -13.89 -5.45 12.39
C GLN A 73 -13.31 -5.36 10.98
N SER A 74 -14.08 -4.87 9.99
CA SER A 74 -13.60 -4.72 8.61
C SER A 74 -12.45 -3.73 8.51
N LYS A 75 -12.47 -2.67 9.33
CA LYS A 75 -11.39 -1.67 9.37
C LYS A 75 -10.05 -2.29 9.80
N ALA A 76 -10.07 -3.22 10.75
CA ALA A 76 -8.86 -3.95 11.17
C ALA A 76 -8.35 -4.91 10.08
N GLN A 77 -9.27 -5.62 9.40
CA GLN A 77 -8.91 -6.52 8.30
C GLN A 77 -8.34 -5.75 7.10
N LEU A 78 -8.91 -4.59 6.77
CA LEU A 78 -8.33 -3.70 5.75
C LEU A 78 -6.96 -3.17 6.16
N GLY A 79 -6.72 -2.98 7.46
CA GLY A 79 -5.39 -2.65 7.98
C GLY A 79 -4.34 -3.71 7.63
N GLN A 80 -4.70 -5.01 7.61
CA GLN A 80 -3.80 -6.07 7.14
C GLN A 80 -3.49 -5.94 5.65
N PHE A 81 -4.50 -5.65 4.83
CA PHE A 81 -4.28 -5.35 3.41
C PHE A 81 -3.31 -4.17 3.22
N VAL A 82 -3.56 -3.06 3.89
CA VAL A 82 -2.72 -1.85 3.77
C VAL A 82 -1.28 -2.12 4.19
N GLY A 83 -1.08 -2.88 5.27
CA GLY A 83 0.26 -3.30 5.71
C GLY A 83 0.97 -4.17 4.67
N GLN A 84 0.28 -5.15 4.10
CA GLN A 84 0.84 -6.02 3.05
C GLN A 84 1.11 -5.23 1.75
N TRP A 85 0.23 -4.32 1.38
CA TRP A 85 0.41 -3.48 0.20
C TRP A 85 1.57 -2.51 0.37
N LEU A 86 1.55 -1.66 1.39
CA LEU A 86 2.53 -0.59 1.54
C LEU A 86 3.86 -1.05 2.15
N LEU A 87 3.83 -1.96 3.13
CA LEU A 87 5.02 -2.35 3.90
C LEU A 87 5.58 -3.72 3.53
N SER A 88 4.86 -4.53 2.74
CA SER A 88 5.17 -5.95 2.46
C SER A 88 5.22 -6.84 3.70
N THR A 89 4.53 -6.46 4.77
CA THR A 89 4.59 -7.14 6.05
C THR A 89 3.36 -6.78 6.91
N ASN A 90 3.33 -7.27 8.14
CA ASN A 90 2.36 -6.85 9.13
C ASN A 90 2.44 -5.32 9.37
N PRO A 91 1.31 -4.60 9.42
CA PRO A 91 1.29 -3.15 9.59
C PRO A 91 2.02 -2.66 10.85
N TYR A 92 2.11 -3.47 11.88
CA TYR A 92 2.78 -3.13 13.13
C TYR A 92 4.26 -3.55 13.19
N SER A 93 4.82 -4.11 12.12
CA SER A 93 6.21 -4.54 12.04
C SER A 93 7.13 -3.48 11.43
N LEU A 94 7.20 -2.29 12.06
CA LEU A 94 8.14 -1.25 11.63
C LEU A 94 9.57 -1.53 12.10
N PRO A 95 10.60 -1.20 11.29
CA PRO A 95 11.98 -1.43 11.65
C PRO A 95 12.41 -0.60 12.87
N ASN A 96 13.41 -1.09 13.59
CA ASN A 96 14.09 -0.29 14.58
C ASN A 96 15.01 0.73 13.89
N LYS A 97 15.19 1.88 14.53
CA LYS A 97 16.12 2.92 14.11
C LYS A 97 17.24 3.07 15.15
N ASP A 98 18.33 3.62 14.70
CA ASP A 98 19.43 4.00 15.59
C ASP A 98 18.98 5.17 16.46
N LEU A 99 18.83 4.94 17.76
CA LEU A 99 18.39 5.97 18.70
C LEU A 99 19.43 7.04 18.98
N ALA A 100 20.70 6.83 18.63
CA ALA A 100 21.71 7.88 18.66
C ALA A 100 21.44 8.93 17.56
N VAL A 101 20.85 8.52 16.42
CA VAL A 101 20.49 9.41 15.31
C VAL A 101 19.04 9.89 15.44
N TYR A 102 18.12 9.02 15.87
CA TYR A 102 16.68 9.28 15.97
C TYR A 102 16.15 9.05 17.40
N PRO A 103 16.55 9.88 18.38
CA PRO A 103 16.24 9.64 19.80
C PRO A 103 14.75 9.61 20.13
N ASN A 104 13.93 10.28 19.32
CA ASN A 104 12.48 10.35 19.51
C ASN A 104 11.70 9.21 18.82
N TYR A 105 12.36 8.30 18.09
CA TYR A 105 11.71 7.17 17.39
C TYR A 105 11.42 6.01 18.35
N SER A 106 10.46 6.21 19.22
CA SER A 106 10.05 5.26 20.27
C SER A 106 9.09 4.17 19.75
N SER A 107 8.86 3.14 20.57
CA SER A 107 7.82 2.14 20.30
C SER A 107 6.42 2.75 20.19
N LYS A 108 6.12 3.79 20.99
CA LYS A 108 4.85 4.52 20.91
C LYS A 108 4.68 5.22 19.57
N VAL A 109 5.74 5.84 19.06
CA VAL A 109 5.75 6.50 17.74
C VAL A 109 5.55 5.45 16.64
N LYS A 110 6.24 4.30 16.67
CA LYS A 110 6.05 3.21 15.70
C LYS A 110 4.59 2.72 15.66
N THR A 111 4.01 2.50 16.84
CA THR A 111 2.58 2.09 16.93
C THR A 111 1.67 3.16 16.35
N ALA A 112 1.92 4.44 16.67
CA ALA A 112 1.12 5.55 16.15
C ALA A 112 1.24 5.71 14.63
N MET A 113 2.43 5.56 14.03
CA MET A 113 2.63 5.55 12.57
C MET A 113 1.89 4.40 11.89
N SER A 114 1.89 3.21 12.49
CA SER A 114 1.14 2.07 11.96
C SER A 114 -0.36 2.33 11.99
N GLN A 115 -0.84 2.91 13.07
CA GLN A 115 -2.26 3.25 13.22
C GLN A 115 -2.67 4.42 12.31
N GLU A 116 -1.81 5.42 12.10
CA GLU A 116 -1.98 6.48 11.09
C GLU A 116 -2.28 5.89 9.71
N MET A 117 -1.42 4.99 9.26
CA MET A 117 -1.52 4.36 7.93
C MET A 117 -2.86 3.60 7.77
N ILE A 118 -3.26 2.84 8.79
CA ILE A 118 -4.52 2.10 8.79
C ILE A 118 -5.71 3.06 8.80
N ASN A 119 -5.70 4.05 9.68
CA ASN A 119 -6.78 5.02 9.83
C ASN A 119 -6.90 5.92 8.60
N PHE A 120 -5.78 6.33 7.98
CA PHE A 120 -5.77 7.13 6.76
C PHE A 120 -6.49 6.39 5.63
N PHE A 121 -6.12 5.14 5.35
CA PHE A 121 -6.78 4.37 4.30
C PHE A 121 -8.29 4.18 4.59
N ASN A 122 -8.62 3.83 5.83
CA ASN A 122 -10.03 3.66 6.22
C ASN A 122 -10.82 4.97 6.08
N TYR A 123 -10.23 6.11 6.47
CA TYR A 123 -10.87 7.41 6.33
C TYR A 123 -11.16 7.74 4.87
N VAL A 124 -10.16 7.60 3.99
CA VAL A 124 -10.36 7.85 2.55
C VAL A 124 -11.39 6.89 1.96
N ALA A 125 -11.35 5.61 2.34
CA ALA A 125 -12.22 4.58 1.76
C ALA A 125 -13.68 4.66 2.25
N PHE A 126 -13.96 5.17 3.46
CA PHE A 126 -15.30 5.12 4.06
C PHE A 126 -15.86 6.48 4.47
N ASP A 127 -15.02 7.38 4.93
CA ASP A 127 -15.46 8.60 5.62
C ASP A 127 -15.18 9.89 4.81
N SER A 128 -14.47 9.79 3.67
CA SER A 128 -14.12 10.90 2.78
C SER A 128 -14.61 10.68 1.35
N SER A 129 -13.86 11.12 0.34
CA SER A 129 -14.24 11.08 -1.08
C SER A 129 -14.34 9.68 -1.69
N GLN A 130 -13.76 8.68 -1.04
CA GLN A 130 -13.62 7.31 -1.55
C GLN A 130 -12.79 7.22 -2.85
N SER A 131 -12.07 8.28 -3.19
CA SER A 131 -11.30 8.39 -4.42
C SER A 131 -9.90 7.82 -4.27
N PHE A 132 -9.45 7.08 -5.28
CA PHE A 132 -8.05 6.68 -5.39
C PHE A 132 -7.09 7.90 -5.36
N ALA A 133 -7.45 9.00 -6.02
CA ALA A 133 -6.61 10.20 -6.09
C ALA A 133 -6.32 10.77 -4.70
N GLU A 134 -7.30 10.75 -3.79
CA GLU A 134 -7.11 11.26 -2.42
C GLU A 134 -6.05 10.49 -1.62
N LEU A 135 -5.80 9.22 -1.96
CA LEU A 135 -4.69 8.47 -1.35
C LEU A 135 -3.33 9.17 -1.55
N PHE A 136 -3.22 10.00 -2.57
CA PHE A 136 -1.99 10.73 -2.89
C PHE A 136 -2.08 12.23 -2.56
N THR A 137 -3.25 12.84 -2.71
CA THR A 137 -3.41 14.30 -2.67
C THR A 137 -3.96 14.84 -1.35
N ALA A 138 -4.27 13.97 -0.38
CA ALA A 138 -4.76 14.40 0.94
C ALA A 138 -3.76 15.36 1.60
N ASP A 139 -4.23 16.53 2.00
CA ASP A 139 -3.47 17.59 2.68
C ASP A 139 -3.62 17.57 4.21
N TYR A 140 -3.90 16.38 4.73
CA TYR A 140 -4.09 16.09 6.15
C TYR A 140 -3.40 14.78 6.54
N VAL A 141 -3.23 14.58 7.83
CA VAL A 141 -2.83 13.31 8.44
C VAL A 141 -3.91 12.84 9.44
N ILE A 142 -3.98 11.56 9.70
CA ILE A 142 -4.81 11.02 10.78
C ILE A 142 -3.90 10.75 11.97
N ALA A 143 -3.84 11.66 12.91
CA ALA A 143 -2.88 11.66 14.00
C ALA A 143 -3.53 11.67 15.38
N ASN A 144 -2.82 11.15 16.37
CA ASN A 144 -3.05 11.41 17.79
C ASN A 144 -1.95 12.35 18.33
N LYS A 145 -2.04 12.71 19.61
CA LYS A 145 -1.03 13.60 20.23
C LYS A 145 0.41 13.10 20.04
N THR A 146 0.66 11.81 20.24
CA THR A 146 2.01 11.22 20.09
C THR A 146 2.58 11.46 18.70
N LEU A 147 1.77 11.30 17.68
CA LEU A 147 2.20 11.45 16.31
C LEU A 147 2.26 12.90 15.87
N ALA A 148 1.31 13.74 16.31
CA ALA A 148 1.33 15.17 16.06
C ALA A 148 2.58 15.82 16.65
N ASP A 149 2.90 15.52 17.90
CA ASP A 149 4.14 16.00 18.57
C ASP A 149 5.39 15.52 17.80
N TYR A 150 5.42 14.24 17.37
CA TYR A 150 6.54 13.69 16.64
C TYR A 150 6.76 14.35 15.27
N TYR A 151 5.68 14.72 14.59
CA TYR A 151 5.73 15.40 13.29
C TYR A 151 5.89 16.93 13.41
N GLY A 152 5.81 17.49 14.62
CA GLY A 152 5.84 18.93 14.84
C GLY A 152 4.58 19.64 14.36
N LEU A 153 3.42 18.97 14.39
CA LEU A 153 2.14 19.51 13.97
C LEU A 153 1.35 20.09 15.12
N LYS A 154 0.59 21.13 14.84
CA LYS A 154 -0.48 21.59 15.72
C LYS A 154 -1.67 20.64 15.54
N GLY A 155 -1.89 19.74 16.46
CA GLY A 155 -2.86 18.67 16.30
C GLY A 155 -3.53 18.23 17.59
N PRO A 156 -4.05 17.01 17.61
CA PRO A 156 -4.78 16.46 18.75
C PRO A 156 -4.00 16.54 20.06
N ILE A 157 -4.71 16.79 21.14
CA ILE A 157 -4.15 16.83 22.51
C ILE A 157 -4.35 15.50 23.25
N GLY A 158 -5.05 14.54 22.65
CA GLY A 158 -5.45 13.27 23.24
C GLY A 158 -4.85 12.03 22.57
N ALA A 159 -5.28 10.87 23.04
CA ALA A 159 -4.88 9.57 22.49
C ALA A 159 -5.66 9.16 21.23
N ASN A 160 -6.80 9.75 21.00
CA ASN A 160 -7.63 9.45 19.82
C ASN A 160 -6.98 9.99 18.55
N PHE A 161 -7.16 9.24 17.46
CA PHE A 161 -6.73 9.66 16.14
C PHE A 161 -7.79 10.54 15.49
N GLU A 162 -7.39 11.71 15.01
CA GLU A 162 -8.25 12.71 14.42
C GLU A 162 -7.64 13.21 13.10
N MET A 163 -8.48 13.63 12.16
CA MET A 163 -8.05 14.30 10.96
C MET A 163 -7.40 15.62 11.34
N THR A 164 -6.14 15.79 10.98
CA THR A 164 -5.30 16.93 11.34
C THR A 164 -4.81 17.59 10.06
N PRO A 165 -5.26 18.80 9.73
CA PRO A 165 -4.75 19.56 8.59
C PRO A 165 -3.26 19.82 8.71
N VAL A 166 -2.55 19.79 7.59
CA VAL A 166 -1.11 20.03 7.54
C VAL A 166 -0.81 21.34 6.81
N ALA A 167 -0.19 22.28 7.50
CA ALA A 167 0.25 23.52 6.89
C ALA A 167 1.47 23.28 5.98
N ASN A 168 1.59 24.10 4.93
CA ASN A 168 2.78 24.17 4.07
C ASN A 168 3.08 22.90 3.25
N ASN A 169 2.08 22.10 2.92
CA ASN A 169 2.24 20.87 2.11
C ASN A 169 3.40 19.98 2.58
N SER A 170 3.69 19.97 3.89
CA SER A 170 4.79 19.17 4.43
C SER A 170 4.44 17.69 4.60
N ARG A 171 3.14 17.31 4.48
CA ARG A 171 2.67 15.92 4.46
C ARG A 171 1.42 15.82 3.62
N PHE A 172 1.33 14.76 2.84
CA PHE A 172 0.18 14.48 1.98
C PHE A 172 0.17 13.01 1.56
N GLY A 173 -0.97 12.39 1.69
CA GLY A 173 -1.25 11.04 1.20
C GLY A 173 -0.23 9.97 1.61
N VAL A 174 -0.27 8.86 0.88
CA VAL A 174 0.49 7.63 1.18
C VAL A 174 2.00 7.80 1.09
N LEU A 175 2.51 8.76 0.30
CA LEU A 175 3.94 8.96 0.13
C LEU A 175 4.61 9.50 1.40
N THR A 176 3.86 10.20 2.25
CA THR A 176 4.40 10.84 3.45
C THR A 176 3.99 10.17 4.75
N LEU A 177 3.29 9.03 4.70
CA LEU A 177 3.00 8.24 5.90
C LEU A 177 4.30 7.85 6.61
N GLY A 178 4.39 8.12 7.91
CA GLY A 178 5.60 7.83 8.69
C GLY A 178 6.00 6.37 8.65
N ALA A 179 5.04 5.46 8.65
CA ALA A 179 5.27 4.01 8.52
C ALA A 179 5.99 3.66 7.20
N VAL A 180 5.57 4.25 6.08
CA VAL A 180 6.18 4.06 4.76
C VAL A 180 7.60 4.62 4.73
N LEU A 181 7.77 5.86 5.16
CA LEU A 181 9.07 6.53 5.18
C LEU A 181 10.10 5.79 6.04
N ALA A 182 9.68 5.32 7.23
CA ALA A 182 10.54 4.55 8.11
C ALA A 182 10.84 3.15 7.56
N ARG A 183 9.88 2.49 6.90
CA ARG A 183 10.08 1.14 6.32
C ARG A 183 11.10 1.16 5.21
N TYR A 184 11.07 2.17 4.34
CA TYR A 184 11.94 2.28 3.17
C TYR A 184 13.15 3.21 3.41
N ALA A 185 13.79 3.04 4.56
CA ALA A 185 15.01 3.71 4.96
C ALA A 185 15.96 2.76 5.68
N ASN A 186 17.20 3.18 5.91
CA ASN A 186 18.14 2.48 6.76
C ASN A 186 17.85 2.76 8.25
N SER A 187 18.62 2.14 9.15
CA SER A 187 18.48 2.39 10.59
C SER A 187 18.91 3.81 10.98
N ASN A 188 19.84 4.41 10.25
CA ASN A 188 20.52 5.67 10.58
C ASN A 188 20.40 6.76 9.51
N GLU A 189 19.78 6.49 8.36
CA GLU A 189 19.64 7.48 7.27
C GLU A 189 18.42 7.18 6.38
N SER A 190 18.00 8.15 5.55
CA SER A 190 17.06 7.95 4.41
C SER A 190 17.70 7.06 3.35
N HIS A 191 16.90 6.56 2.41
CA HIS A 191 17.41 5.69 1.35
C HIS A 191 16.64 5.84 0.05
N PRO A 192 17.10 6.69 -0.90
CA PRO A 192 16.39 6.98 -2.14
C PRO A 192 16.03 5.72 -2.94
N PHE A 193 17.00 4.82 -3.15
CA PHE A 193 16.81 3.58 -3.88
C PHE A 193 15.67 2.71 -3.30
N LYS A 194 15.56 2.59 -1.98
CA LYS A 194 14.46 1.83 -1.34
C LYS A 194 13.12 2.53 -1.54
N ARG A 195 13.07 3.86 -1.49
CA ARG A 195 11.87 4.68 -1.68
C ARG A 195 11.39 4.67 -3.13
N GLY A 196 12.30 4.78 -4.10
CA GLY A 196 11.97 4.58 -5.51
C GLY A 196 11.52 3.16 -5.80
N GLY A 197 12.18 2.15 -5.20
CA GLY A 197 11.76 0.77 -5.29
C GLY A 197 10.37 0.51 -4.69
N PHE A 198 10.01 1.18 -3.61
CA PHE A 198 8.65 1.18 -3.06
C PHE A 198 7.64 1.71 -4.08
N LEU A 199 7.93 2.86 -4.67
CA LEU A 199 7.08 3.49 -5.68
C LEU A 199 6.80 2.51 -6.84
N HIS A 200 7.83 1.99 -7.48
CA HIS A 200 7.65 1.07 -8.60
C HIS A 200 6.99 -0.25 -8.23
N LYS A 201 7.43 -0.90 -7.14
CA LYS A 201 6.92 -2.23 -6.76
C LYS A 201 5.54 -2.21 -6.12
N ARG A 202 5.22 -1.18 -5.32
CA ARG A 202 4.01 -1.15 -4.51
C ARG A 202 2.92 -0.26 -5.05
N LEU A 203 3.31 0.85 -5.71
CA LEU A 203 2.35 1.81 -6.23
C LEU A 203 2.12 1.67 -7.74
N LEU A 204 3.11 1.13 -8.50
CA LEU A 204 3.01 0.92 -9.94
C LEU A 204 2.99 -0.58 -10.34
N CYS A 205 3.16 -1.49 -9.40
CA CYS A 205 3.20 -2.95 -9.65
C CYS A 205 4.26 -3.39 -10.68
N HIS A 206 5.33 -2.64 -10.85
CA HIS A 206 6.40 -3.01 -11.77
C HIS A 206 7.29 -4.10 -11.17
N ASP A 207 7.52 -5.17 -11.91
CA ASP A 207 8.53 -6.16 -11.59
C ASP A 207 9.89 -5.64 -12.03
N LEU A 208 10.66 -5.09 -11.08
CA LEU A 208 12.01 -4.61 -11.34
C LEU A 208 12.95 -5.81 -11.57
N PRO A 209 13.50 -5.98 -12.77
CA PRO A 209 14.43 -7.08 -13.02
C PRO A 209 15.71 -6.85 -12.21
N LEU A 210 16.02 -7.79 -11.33
CA LEU A 210 17.33 -7.82 -10.69
C LEU A 210 18.34 -8.40 -11.69
N PRO A 211 19.48 -7.73 -11.94
CA PRO A 211 20.54 -8.29 -12.78
C PRO A 211 20.98 -9.66 -12.25
N ALA A 212 21.11 -10.64 -13.15
CA ALA A 212 21.43 -12.03 -12.78
C ALA A 212 22.80 -12.18 -12.07
N ASN A 213 23.70 -11.22 -12.24
CA ASN A 213 25.07 -11.23 -11.69
C ASN A 213 25.35 -9.97 -10.84
N MET A 214 24.42 -9.60 -9.95
CA MET A 214 24.72 -8.54 -8.99
C MET A 214 25.76 -9.02 -7.99
N GLY A 215 26.99 -8.50 -8.10
CA GLY A 215 27.96 -8.50 -7.00
C GLY A 215 27.40 -7.74 -5.78
N PHE A 216 28.11 -7.75 -4.69
CA PHE A 216 27.75 -6.96 -3.51
C PHE A 216 27.70 -5.48 -3.89
N ILE A 217 26.47 -4.92 -3.99
CA ILE A 217 26.27 -3.47 -4.14
C ILE A 217 26.36 -2.86 -2.75
N VAL A 218 27.39 -2.06 -2.54
CA VAL A 218 27.57 -1.29 -1.31
C VAL A 218 26.97 0.09 -1.54
N ALA A 219 25.97 0.47 -0.75
CA ALA A 219 25.45 1.82 -0.77
C ALA A 219 26.55 2.85 -0.46
N PRO A 220 26.50 4.06 -1.03
CA PRO A 220 27.44 5.12 -0.72
C PRO A 220 27.50 5.37 0.79
N LYS A 221 28.71 5.43 1.36
CA LYS A 221 28.88 5.67 2.80
C LYS A 221 28.35 7.06 3.19
N PRO A 222 27.81 7.23 4.40
CA PRO A 222 27.48 8.54 4.93
C PRO A 222 28.70 9.49 4.84
N ASP A 223 28.42 10.73 4.38
CA ASP A 223 29.42 11.80 4.31
C ASP A 223 28.81 13.06 4.94
N PRO A 224 29.38 13.61 6.00
CA PRO A 224 28.87 14.81 6.68
C PRO A 224 28.97 16.07 5.81
N ASN A 225 29.73 16.03 4.70
CA ASN A 225 29.91 17.17 3.80
C ASN A 225 29.03 17.10 2.54
N ALA A 226 28.22 16.06 2.38
CA ALA A 226 27.35 15.87 1.22
C ALA A 226 25.92 15.51 1.63
N THR A 227 24.95 15.89 0.80
CA THR A 227 23.58 15.40 0.93
C THR A 227 23.46 13.96 0.43
N THR A 228 22.42 13.27 0.82
CA THR A 228 22.12 11.92 0.32
C THR A 228 22.02 11.92 -1.21
N LYS A 229 21.36 12.90 -1.83
CA LYS A 229 21.27 13.03 -3.29
C LYS A 229 22.65 13.15 -3.96
N GLU A 230 23.52 14.01 -3.43
CA GLU A 230 24.88 14.17 -3.97
C GLU A 230 25.69 12.86 -3.92
N ARG A 231 25.59 12.11 -2.83
CA ARG A 231 26.29 10.81 -2.68
C ARG A 231 25.78 9.76 -3.65
N PHE A 232 24.47 9.65 -3.82
CA PHE A 232 23.86 8.66 -4.70
C PHE A 232 24.05 9.00 -6.18
N ASN A 233 24.00 10.27 -6.58
CA ASN A 233 24.28 10.69 -7.95
C ASN A 233 25.67 10.26 -8.45
N ILE A 234 26.69 10.27 -7.60
CA ILE A 234 28.02 9.79 -7.97
C ILE A 234 27.98 8.26 -8.23
N HIS A 235 27.22 7.51 -7.45
CA HIS A 235 27.10 6.06 -7.58
C HIS A 235 26.32 5.64 -8.83
N SER A 236 25.34 6.41 -9.23
CA SER A 236 24.42 6.11 -10.34
C SER A 236 24.67 6.96 -11.59
N ALA A 237 25.92 7.36 -11.83
CA ALA A 237 26.26 8.14 -13.03
C ALA A 237 25.92 7.37 -14.31
N SER A 238 25.47 8.11 -15.35
CA SER A 238 24.92 7.57 -16.60
C SER A 238 25.89 6.69 -17.41
N ASN A 239 27.19 6.76 -17.12
CA ASN A 239 28.23 5.95 -17.77
C ASN A 239 28.52 4.63 -17.05
N THR A 240 27.75 4.27 -16.03
CA THR A 240 27.92 3.04 -15.25
C THR A 240 26.89 1.98 -15.61
N SER A 241 27.21 0.69 -15.41
CA SER A 241 26.25 -0.40 -15.58
C SER A 241 25.11 -0.34 -14.55
N CYS A 242 25.29 0.36 -13.45
CA CYS A 242 24.28 0.58 -12.41
C CYS A 242 23.16 1.49 -12.87
N TYR A 243 23.45 2.41 -13.80
CA TYR A 243 22.49 3.40 -14.32
C TYR A 243 21.20 2.76 -14.87
N ASN A 244 21.30 1.61 -15.55
CA ASN A 244 20.14 0.96 -16.15
C ASN A 244 18.99 0.68 -15.17
N CYS A 245 19.32 0.41 -13.89
CA CYS A 245 18.30 0.23 -12.85
C CYS A 245 18.10 1.52 -12.04
N HIS A 246 19.18 2.22 -11.70
CA HIS A 246 19.15 3.39 -10.84
C HIS A 246 18.38 4.57 -11.43
N GLN A 247 18.35 4.75 -12.75
CA GLN A 247 17.54 5.76 -13.43
C GLN A 247 16.03 5.65 -13.15
N PHE A 248 15.54 4.45 -12.76
CA PHE A 248 14.14 4.24 -12.37
C PHE A 248 13.92 4.45 -10.86
N LEU A 249 14.96 4.35 -10.06
CA LEU A 249 14.84 4.22 -8.61
C LEU A 249 15.31 5.46 -7.85
N ASP A 250 16.48 6.00 -8.23
CA ASP A 250 17.10 7.06 -7.46
C ASP A 250 16.38 8.40 -7.62
N ASP A 251 16.07 8.80 -8.85
CA ASP A 251 15.38 10.06 -9.12
C ASP A 251 14.02 10.18 -8.39
N PRO A 252 13.07 9.24 -8.54
CA PRO A 252 11.84 9.32 -7.76
C PRO A 252 12.08 9.15 -6.24
N GLY A 253 13.14 8.45 -5.85
CA GLY A 253 13.57 8.34 -4.46
C GLY A 253 14.05 9.67 -3.87
N PHE A 254 14.72 10.52 -4.65
CA PHE A 254 15.17 11.84 -4.21
C PHE A 254 14.01 12.78 -3.88
N GLY A 255 12.84 12.60 -4.51
CA GLY A 255 11.62 13.32 -4.14
C GLY A 255 11.28 13.24 -2.65
N PHE A 256 11.70 12.17 -1.97
CA PHE A 256 11.41 11.94 -0.55
C PHE A 256 12.45 12.52 0.41
N GLU A 257 13.52 13.18 -0.03
CA GLU A 257 14.65 13.51 0.85
C GLU A 257 14.38 14.61 1.88
N HIS A 258 13.29 15.36 1.74
CA HIS A 258 12.76 16.18 2.85
C HIS A 258 12.28 15.35 4.05
N TYR A 259 12.27 14.03 3.96
CA TYR A 259 11.92 13.15 5.08
C TYR A 259 13.12 12.27 5.43
N ASP A 260 13.54 12.34 6.66
CA ASP A 260 14.65 11.53 7.18
C ASP A 260 14.34 10.03 7.23
N GLY A 261 15.28 9.25 7.77
CA GLY A 261 15.13 7.80 7.89
C GLY A 261 14.06 7.35 8.90
N ALA A 262 13.61 8.23 9.77
CA ALA A 262 12.56 7.99 10.77
C ALA A 262 11.22 8.67 10.42
N GLY A 263 11.12 9.30 9.24
CA GLY A 263 9.90 9.91 8.72
C GLY A 263 9.60 11.31 9.22
N GLN A 264 10.56 12.00 9.84
CA GLN A 264 10.43 13.41 10.20
C GLN A 264 10.79 14.31 9.01
N TYR A 265 10.08 15.44 8.88
CA TYR A 265 10.38 16.44 7.86
C TYR A 265 11.67 17.21 8.22
N ARG A 266 12.52 17.45 7.22
CA ARG A 266 13.73 18.25 7.34
C ARG A 266 13.91 19.18 6.13
N ALA A 267 14.26 20.43 6.34
CA ALA A 267 14.54 21.39 5.27
C ALA A 267 16.00 21.32 4.80
N LYS A 268 16.90 20.83 5.65
CA LYS A 268 18.34 20.74 5.38
C LYS A 268 18.91 19.38 5.79
N GLU A 269 19.94 18.96 5.10
CA GLU A 269 20.78 17.82 5.45
C GLU A 269 22.23 18.26 5.53
N ASN A 270 22.93 17.95 6.63
CA ASN A 270 24.32 18.36 6.87
C ASN A 270 24.55 19.88 6.66
N GLY A 271 23.55 20.71 7.04
CA GLY A 271 23.59 22.17 6.88
C GLY A 271 23.27 22.67 5.47
N ARG A 272 23.14 21.79 4.47
CA ARG A 272 22.88 22.11 3.05
C ARG A 272 21.38 22.05 2.74
N ALA A 273 20.93 22.84 1.79
CA ALA A 273 19.57 22.75 1.28
C ALA A 273 19.35 21.40 0.58
N ILE A 274 18.16 20.81 0.77
CA ILE A 274 17.78 19.56 0.13
C ILE A 274 17.13 19.86 -1.20
N GLU A 275 17.60 19.18 -2.26
CA GLU A 275 17.02 19.22 -3.59
C GLU A 275 16.24 17.93 -3.84
N THR A 276 14.97 18.07 -4.24
CA THR A 276 14.03 16.95 -4.43
C THR A 276 13.57 16.77 -5.87
N ALA A 277 13.95 17.67 -6.77
CA ALA A 277 13.63 17.54 -8.19
C ALA A 277 14.21 16.25 -8.80
N GLY A 278 13.47 15.63 -9.68
CA GLY A 278 13.86 14.38 -10.33
C GLY A 278 12.99 14.04 -11.53
N ILE A 279 13.16 12.82 -12.02
CA ILE A 279 12.42 12.27 -13.18
C ILE A 279 11.79 10.95 -12.78
N LEU A 280 10.46 10.85 -12.86
CA LEU A 280 9.77 9.58 -12.79
C LEU A 280 9.75 8.94 -14.18
N ARG A 281 10.44 7.81 -14.33
CA ARG A 281 10.46 7.03 -15.58
C ARG A 281 9.51 5.85 -15.49
N GLY A 282 8.87 5.53 -16.61
CA GLY A 282 8.06 4.32 -16.71
C GLY A 282 6.80 4.35 -15.85
N LEU A 283 6.08 5.47 -15.81
CA LEU A 283 4.86 5.62 -15.01
C LEU A 283 3.75 4.67 -15.49
N GLU A 284 3.53 4.59 -16.81
CA GLU A 284 2.43 3.78 -17.35
C GLU A 284 2.94 2.50 -18.03
N THR A 285 4.11 2.50 -18.65
CA THR A 285 4.59 1.38 -19.48
C THR A 285 5.90 0.75 -19.02
N PHE A 286 6.48 1.23 -17.94
CA PHE A 286 7.80 0.84 -17.43
C PHE A 286 8.92 0.89 -18.50
N LYS A 287 8.96 1.97 -19.28
CA LYS A 287 10.00 2.26 -20.27
C LYS A 287 10.82 3.48 -19.86
N ALA A 288 12.11 3.47 -20.17
CA ALA A 288 13.04 4.53 -19.77
C ALA A 288 12.81 5.86 -20.53
N ASP A 289 12.25 5.81 -21.75
CA ASP A 289 11.88 6.96 -22.56
C ASP A 289 10.56 7.63 -22.11
N GLU A 290 9.76 6.94 -21.32
CA GLU A 290 8.59 7.51 -20.67
C GLU A 290 9.03 8.23 -19.39
N ALA A 291 9.23 9.53 -19.46
CA ALA A 291 9.86 10.36 -18.44
C ALA A 291 9.00 11.58 -18.07
N PHE A 292 8.69 11.73 -16.79
CA PHE A 292 7.92 12.83 -16.23
C PHE A 292 8.76 13.57 -15.20
N ASN A 293 9.04 14.85 -15.45
CA ASN A 293 9.77 15.70 -14.50
C ASN A 293 8.86 16.06 -13.32
N PHE A 294 9.46 16.19 -12.15
CA PHE A 294 8.82 16.75 -10.96
C PHE A 294 9.84 17.58 -10.16
N ASN A 295 9.39 18.62 -9.49
CA ASN A 295 10.23 19.50 -8.68
C ASN A 295 10.28 19.06 -7.21
N ASP A 296 9.20 18.46 -6.74
CA ASP A 296 9.06 18.00 -5.35
C ASP A 296 8.16 16.79 -5.24
N LEU A 297 8.01 16.29 -4.01
CA LEU A 297 7.20 15.11 -3.73
C LEU A 297 5.70 15.37 -3.94
N ALA A 298 5.23 16.63 -3.87
CA ALA A 298 3.82 16.95 -4.12
C ALA A 298 3.50 16.81 -5.62
N GLU A 299 4.39 17.28 -6.50
CA GLU A 299 4.24 17.07 -7.95
C GLU A 299 4.33 15.57 -8.30
N LEU A 300 5.27 14.83 -7.71
CA LEU A 300 5.36 13.38 -7.87
C LEU A 300 4.06 12.69 -7.42
N SER A 301 3.49 13.13 -6.31
CA SER A 301 2.21 12.62 -5.80
C SER A 301 1.05 12.90 -6.75
N ASN A 302 1.01 14.09 -7.35
CA ASN A 302 0.00 14.46 -8.33
C ASN A 302 0.11 13.60 -9.60
N LEU A 303 1.31 13.30 -10.10
CA LEU A 303 1.51 12.37 -11.22
C LEU A 303 0.92 11.00 -10.91
N LEU A 304 1.15 10.46 -9.71
CA LEU A 304 0.61 9.17 -9.29
C LEU A 304 -0.91 9.20 -9.11
N SER A 305 -1.45 10.29 -8.59
CA SER A 305 -2.90 10.43 -8.32
C SER A 305 -3.76 10.34 -9.57
N THR A 306 -3.21 10.71 -10.72
CA THR A 306 -3.89 10.70 -12.02
C THR A 306 -3.50 9.51 -12.89
N SER A 307 -2.54 8.68 -12.46
CA SER A 307 -2.03 7.54 -13.23
C SER A 307 -3.01 6.37 -13.27
N PRO A 308 -3.45 5.91 -14.44
CA PRO A 308 -4.18 4.67 -14.61
C PRO A 308 -3.42 3.45 -14.08
N SER A 309 -2.12 3.37 -14.29
CA SER A 309 -1.28 2.26 -13.81
C SER A 309 -1.21 2.21 -12.28
N ALA A 310 -1.06 3.37 -11.63
CA ALA A 310 -1.09 3.43 -10.16
C ALA A 310 -2.46 3.00 -9.60
N ALA A 311 -3.57 3.46 -10.20
CA ALA A 311 -4.91 3.05 -9.80
C ALA A 311 -5.13 1.55 -9.99
N GLN A 312 -4.73 1.00 -11.14
CA GLN A 312 -4.82 -0.44 -11.39
C GLN A 312 -3.93 -1.26 -10.44
N CYS A 313 -2.76 -0.73 -10.08
CA CYS A 313 -1.88 -1.41 -9.14
C CYS A 313 -2.51 -1.56 -7.75
N VAL A 314 -3.13 -0.53 -7.19
CA VAL A 314 -3.82 -0.64 -5.88
C VAL A 314 -4.89 -1.74 -5.92
N ALA A 315 -5.72 -1.76 -6.96
CA ALA A 315 -6.73 -2.79 -7.14
C ALA A 315 -6.10 -4.19 -7.34
N THR A 316 -4.98 -4.28 -8.07
CA THR A 316 -4.21 -5.52 -8.21
C THR A 316 -3.68 -6.02 -6.87
N GLN A 317 -3.14 -5.15 -6.03
CA GLN A 317 -2.67 -5.52 -4.70
C GLN A 317 -3.82 -6.02 -3.80
N TYR A 318 -4.99 -5.37 -3.89
CA TYR A 318 -6.18 -5.86 -3.17
C TYR A 318 -6.66 -7.21 -3.70
N TYR A 319 -6.66 -7.42 -5.01
CA TYR A 319 -6.99 -8.72 -5.61
C TYR A 319 -6.05 -9.83 -5.11
N ARG A 320 -4.73 -9.57 -5.08
CA ARG A 320 -3.71 -10.50 -4.57
C ARG A 320 -3.92 -10.81 -3.08
N PHE A 321 -4.22 -9.78 -2.28
CA PHE A 321 -4.56 -9.95 -0.87
C PHE A 321 -5.79 -10.85 -0.68
N ALA A 322 -6.87 -10.57 -1.40
CA ALA A 322 -8.12 -11.30 -1.30
C ALA A 322 -8.01 -12.76 -1.76
N GLN A 323 -7.19 -13.02 -2.77
CA GLN A 323 -6.97 -14.36 -3.34
C GLN A 323 -5.85 -15.14 -2.62
N GLY A 324 -5.02 -14.47 -1.80
CA GLY A 324 -3.85 -15.06 -1.17
C GLY A 324 -2.75 -15.50 -2.16
N ARG A 325 -2.84 -15.07 -3.41
CA ARG A 325 -1.89 -15.43 -4.49
C ARG A 325 -1.82 -14.36 -5.58
N ARG A 326 -0.75 -14.42 -6.38
CA ARG A 326 -0.64 -13.61 -7.60
C ARG A 326 -1.59 -14.13 -8.69
N GLU A 327 -1.89 -13.25 -9.65
CA GLU A 327 -2.59 -13.60 -10.88
C GLU A 327 -1.78 -14.58 -11.72
N ASN A 328 -2.49 -15.44 -12.42
CA ASN A 328 -1.96 -16.42 -13.37
C ASN A 328 -2.90 -16.56 -14.59
N THR A 329 -2.58 -17.46 -15.50
CA THR A 329 -3.38 -17.72 -16.72
C THR A 329 -4.84 -18.06 -16.43
N ASP A 330 -5.11 -18.76 -15.32
CA ASP A 330 -6.46 -19.25 -14.99
C ASP A 330 -7.39 -18.14 -14.48
N ASN A 331 -6.83 -17.10 -13.84
CA ASN A 331 -7.61 -16.03 -13.23
C ASN A 331 -7.44 -14.66 -13.88
N ILE A 332 -6.59 -14.53 -14.91
CA ILE A 332 -6.30 -13.24 -15.56
C ILE A 332 -7.56 -12.58 -16.16
N CYS A 333 -8.49 -13.36 -16.73
CA CYS A 333 -9.74 -12.83 -17.27
C CYS A 333 -10.63 -12.22 -16.16
N SER A 334 -10.69 -12.89 -15.02
CA SER A 334 -11.45 -12.40 -13.85
C SER A 334 -10.84 -11.16 -13.26
N MET A 335 -9.52 -11.11 -13.16
CA MET A 335 -8.79 -9.93 -12.75
C MET A 335 -9.03 -8.75 -13.69
N LYS A 336 -8.94 -8.95 -15.01
CA LYS A 336 -9.24 -7.89 -15.99
C LYS A 336 -10.67 -7.38 -15.86
N SER A 337 -11.65 -8.26 -15.64
CA SER A 337 -13.05 -7.86 -15.39
C SER A 337 -13.20 -7.03 -14.11
N TYR A 338 -12.54 -7.44 -13.03
CA TYR A 338 -12.50 -6.71 -11.77
C TYR A 338 -11.89 -5.30 -11.95
N LEU A 339 -10.71 -5.20 -12.58
CA LEU A 339 -10.05 -3.92 -12.86
C LEU A 339 -10.92 -3.00 -13.74
N LYS A 340 -11.60 -3.56 -14.73
CA LYS A 340 -12.54 -2.82 -15.58
C LYS A 340 -13.72 -2.25 -14.76
N THR A 341 -14.25 -3.01 -13.81
CA THR A 341 -15.34 -2.56 -12.93
C THR A 341 -14.87 -1.41 -12.04
N TYR A 342 -13.68 -1.53 -11.46
CA TYR A 342 -13.06 -0.49 -10.66
C TYR A 342 -12.79 0.79 -11.47
N SER A 343 -12.15 0.68 -12.63
CA SER A 343 -11.89 1.85 -13.50
C SER A 343 -13.17 2.56 -13.94
N LYS A 344 -14.24 1.82 -14.30
CA LYS A 344 -15.54 2.40 -14.65
C LYS A 344 -16.22 3.15 -13.52
N SER A 345 -15.89 2.88 -12.27
CA SER A 345 -16.40 3.61 -11.11
C SER A 345 -15.65 4.92 -10.83
N GLY A 346 -14.74 5.35 -11.70
CA GLY A 346 -13.85 6.48 -11.44
C GLY A 346 -12.80 6.16 -10.39
N ASN A 347 -12.38 4.90 -10.30
CA ASN A 347 -11.40 4.41 -9.31
C ASN A 347 -11.89 4.61 -7.86
N ASN A 348 -13.17 4.35 -7.62
CA ASN A 348 -13.78 4.43 -6.29
C ASN A 348 -13.32 3.24 -5.42
N LEU A 349 -12.78 3.53 -4.24
CA LEU A 349 -12.18 2.53 -3.34
C LEU A 349 -13.23 1.56 -2.77
N GLN A 350 -14.44 2.01 -2.47
CA GLN A 350 -15.49 1.09 -2.02
C GLN A 350 -15.89 0.12 -3.12
N THR A 351 -15.99 0.61 -4.37
CA THR A 351 -16.21 -0.27 -5.52
C THR A 351 -15.07 -1.27 -5.66
N MET A 352 -13.81 -0.86 -5.48
CA MET A 352 -12.66 -1.77 -5.46
C MET A 352 -12.86 -2.90 -4.44
N LEU A 353 -13.21 -2.57 -3.21
CA LEU A 353 -13.41 -3.55 -2.14
C LEU A 353 -14.57 -4.52 -2.43
N GLN A 354 -15.63 -4.05 -3.08
CA GLN A 354 -16.87 -4.80 -3.31
C GLN A 354 -16.89 -5.59 -4.63
N ALA A 355 -16.22 -5.09 -5.68
CA ALA A 355 -16.33 -5.66 -7.02
C ALA A 355 -15.83 -7.11 -7.12
N LEU A 356 -14.88 -7.50 -6.28
CA LEU A 356 -14.33 -8.84 -6.28
C LEU A 356 -15.39 -9.90 -5.98
N VAL A 357 -16.27 -9.67 -5.01
CA VAL A 357 -17.28 -10.65 -4.58
C VAL A 357 -18.41 -10.84 -5.59
N THR A 358 -18.58 -9.90 -6.51
CA THR A 358 -19.55 -10.02 -7.61
C THR A 358 -19.01 -10.84 -8.79
N SER A 359 -17.69 -11.03 -8.84
CA SER A 359 -17.03 -11.81 -9.92
C SER A 359 -17.38 -13.30 -9.85
N PRO A 360 -17.55 -13.96 -11.00
CA PRO A 360 -17.67 -15.43 -11.05
C PRO A 360 -16.48 -16.15 -10.39
N SER A 361 -15.27 -15.62 -10.49
CA SER A 361 -14.07 -16.22 -9.87
C SER A 361 -14.08 -16.22 -8.34
N PHE A 362 -14.95 -15.43 -7.73
CA PHE A 362 -15.11 -15.46 -6.27
C PHE A 362 -15.68 -16.79 -5.79
N ILE A 363 -16.55 -17.41 -6.60
CA ILE A 363 -17.24 -18.65 -6.27
C ILE A 363 -16.77 -19.88 -7.07
N LEU A 364 -15.85 -19.70 -8.02
CA LEU A 364 -15.33 -20.79 -8.84
C LEU A 364 -13.87 -21.08 -8.50
N ARG A 365 -13.52 -22.37 -8.52
CA ARG A 365 -12.14 -22.89 -8.43
C ARG A 365 -11.84 -23.78 -9.63
N ARG A 366 -10.56 -23.84 -10.06
CA ARG A 366 -10.04 -24.72 -11.09
C ARG A 366 -8.91 -25.56 -10.55
#